data_11078711b448350ff6e244a744aeadf4
#
_entry.id   11078711b448350ff6e244a744aeadf4
#
_cell.length_a   1.000
_cell.length_b   1.000
_cell.length_c   1.000
_cell.angle_alpha   90.00
_cell.angle_beta   90.00
_cell.angle_gamma   90.00
#
_symmetry.space_group_name_H-M   'P 1'
#
loop_
_entity.id
_entity.type
_entity.pdbx_description
1 polymer ?
#
loop_
_entity_poly.entity_id
_entity_poly.type
_entity_poly.pdbx_seq_one_letter_code
_entity_poly.pdbx_strand_id
1 'polypeptide(L)'
;MIIFPAIDLLNEKCVRLTQGDYNQVEVFNSDPVAQAKIFESQGAKFLHMVDLDGAKEGSQKNFDVIKRVREAINIPIQVGGGIRDEERIRLLLDLGVDRVILGTAAVKNLPFLQEMLDKYGDKIVVSVDAKEGKVATHGWIEDSGIDSVEFVKKLISMGLKTLVYTDIAKDGMMEGTNLSVYEIINKLDINLIASGGVSRMYDIEELLKMDTYGAIVGKAIYAGALNLEELIKLCDNYDK
;
A
#
# COMPACT_ATOMS: atom_id res chain seq x y z
N MET A 1 4.43 1.21 15.47
CA MET A 1 4.14 0.77 14.07
C MET A 1 2.68 1.03 13.72
N ILE A 2 2.36 1.46 12.49
CA ILE A 2 0.99 1.71 12.02
C ILE A 2 0.47 0.49 11.24
N ILE A 3 -0.74 0.00 11.58
CA ILE A 3 -1.44 -0.99 10.76
C ILE A 3 -2.30 -0.24 9.74
N PHE A 4 -2.10 -0.56 8.47
CA PHE A 4 -2.87 -0.05 7.33
C PHE A 4 -3.82 -1.15 6.83
N PRO A 5 -5.07 -1.21 7.31
CA PRO A 5 -6.05 -2.09 6.68
C PRO A 5 -6.26 -1.64 5.25
N ALA A 6 -6.41 -2.61 4.33
CA ALA A 6 -6.41 -2.31 2.92
C ALA A 6 -7.76 -2.59 2.25
N ILE A 7 -8.18 -1.66 1.38
CA ILE A 7 -9.32 -1.79 0.48
C ILE A 7 -8.83 -1.71 -0.97
N ASP A 8 -8.91 -2.82 -1.70
CA ASP A 8 -8.72 -2.83 -3.13
C ASP A 8 -10.07 -2.65 -3.82
N LEU A 9 -10.14 -1.70 -4.74
CA LEU A 9 -11.35 -1.36 -5.48
C LEU A 9 -11.32 -1.94 -6.89
N LEU A 10 -12.29 -2.76 -7.23
CA LEU A 10 -12.53 -3.24 -8.58
C LEU A 10 -14.04 -3.20 -8.85
N ASN A 11 -14.46 -2.51 -9.91
CA ASN A 11 -15.88 -2.31 -10.24
C ASN A 11 -16.68 -1.79 -9.03
N GLU A 12 -16.13 -0.79 -8.32
CA GLU A 12 -16.73 -0.13 -7.15
C GLU A 12 -16.93 -1.03 -5.91
N LYS A 13 -16.30 -2.20 -5.86
CA LYS A 13 -16.40 -3.17 -4.76
C LYS A 13 -15.05 -3.38 -4.07
N CYS A 14 -15.10 -3.77 -2.81
CA CYS A 14 -13.93 -4.26 -2.08
C CYS A 14 -13.60 -5.68 -2.53
N VAL A 15 -12.41 -5.85 -3.10
CA VAL A 15 -11.96 -7.14 -3.61
C VAL A 15 -10.56 -7.49 -3.09
N ARG A 16 -10.13 -8.71 -3.36
CA ARG A 16 -8.75 -9.15 -3.31
C ARG A 16 -8.40 -9.96 -4.55
N LEU A 17 -7.21 -9.71 -5.05
CA LEU A 17 -6.59 -10.54 -6.07
C LEU A 17 -5.63 -11.53 -5.41
N THR A 18 -5.44 -12.69 -6.01
CA THR A 18 -4.35 -13.60 -5.64
C THR A 18 -3.15 -13.28 -6.52
N GLN A 19 -2.03 -12.87 -5.92
CA GLN A 19 -0.80 -12.47 -6.64
C GLN A 19 -1.06 -11.47 -7.81
N GLY A 20 -2.02 -10.56 -7.63
CA GLY A 20 -2.35 -9.56 -8.65
C GLY A 20 -3.12 -10.07 -9.87
N ASP A 21 -3.53 -11.35 -9.89
CA ASP A 21 -4.25 -11.94 -11.04
C ASP A 21 -5.72 -11.50 -11.08
N TYR A 22 -6.07 -10.70 -12.08
CA TYR A 22 -7.44 -10.22 -12.31
C TYR A 22 -8.45 -11.32 -12.70
N ASN A 23 -7.98 -12.55 -12.97
CA ASN A 23 -8.86 -13.70 -13.16
C ASN A 23 -9.18 -14.42 -11.84
N GLN A 24 -8.47 -14.08 -10.76
CA GLN A 24 -8.65 -14.64 -9.43
C GLN A 24 -9.12 -13.56 -8.45
N VAL A 25 -10.34 -13.08 -8.67
CA VAL A 25 -10.97 -12.00 -7.88
C VAL A 25 -11.90 -12.59 -6.84
N GLU A 26 -11.68 -12.24 -5.58
CA GLU A 26 -12.59 -12.52 -4.48
C GLU A 26 -13.23 -11.22 -4.00
N VAL A 27 -14.58 -11.16 -3.96
CA VAL A 27 -15.33 -10.00 -3.47
C VAL A 27 -15.65 -10.19 -2.00
N PHE A 28 -15.20 -9.28 -1.15
CA PHE A 28 -15.41 -9.34 0.30
C PHE A 28 -16.50 -8.41 0.79
N ASN A 29 -16.66 -7.26 0.16
CA ASN A 29 -17.72 -6.31 0.51
C ASN A 29 -18.17 -5.54 -0.74
N SER A 30 -19.48 -5.41 -0.93
CA SER A 30 -20.05 -4.62 -2.03
C SER A 30 -20.10 -3.13 -1.73
N ASP A 31 -19.87 -2.72 -0.46
CA ASP A 31 -19.90 -1.33 -0.01
C ASP A 31 -18.55 -0.92 0.61
N PRO A 32 -17.67 -0.28 -0.17
CA PRO A 32 -16.39 0.21 0.33
C PRO A 32 -16.50 1.28 1.43
N VAL A 33 -17.57 2.07 1.42
CA VAL A 33 -17.81 3.09 2.46
C VAL A 33 -18.12 2.42 3.79
N ALA A 34 -18.99 1.42 3.80
CA ALA A 34 -19.29 0.64 4.99
C ALA A 34 -18.02 -0.06 5.52
N GLN A 35 -17.20 -0.62 4.62
CA GLN A 35 -15.96 -1.28 5.00
C GLN A 35 -14.96 -0.31 5.63
N ALA A 36 -14.80 0.88 5.08
CA ALA A 36 -13.91 1.91 5.63
C ALA A 36 -14.35 2.35 7.04
N LYS A 37 -15.66 2.53 7.26
CA LYS A 37 -16.22 2.83 8.58
C LYS A 37 -16.00 1.71 9.60
N ILE A 38 -16.09 0.46 9.16
CA ILE A 38 -15.77 -0.70 10.02
C ILE A 38 -14.31 -0.61 10.47
N PHE A 39 -13.38 -0.39 9.55
CA PHE A 39 -11.96 -0.26 9.90
C PHE A 39 -11.68 0.91 10.84
N GLU A 40 -12.28 2.08 10.58
CA GLU A 40 -12.18 3.22 11.50
C GLU A 40 -12.74 2.90 12.88
N SER A 41 -13.91 2.26 12.98
CA SER A 41 -14.54 1.88 14.27
C SER A 41 -13.72 0.85 15.05
N GLN A 42 -12.92 0.03 14.35
CA GLN A 42 -11.97 -0.91 14.94
C GLN A 42 -10.65 -0.25 15.38
N GLY A 43 -10.52 1.06 15.22
CA GLY A 43 -9.38 1.85 15.69
C GLY A 43 -8.25 2.00 14.66
N ALA A 44 -8.47 1.72 13.38
CA ALA A 44 -7.49 2.00 12.33
C ALA A 44 -7.05 3.46 12.39
N LYS A 45 -5.74 3.70 12.27
CA LYS A 45 -5.14 5.04 12.28
C LYS A 45 -4.85 5.58 10.90
N PHE A 46 -4.91 4.73 9.89
CA PHE A 46 -4.68 5.06 8.49
C PHE A 46 -5.38 4.01 7.60
N LEU A 47 -5.94 4.41 6.46
CA LEU A 47 -6.53 3.51 5.48
C LEU A 47 -5.67 3.44 4.23
N HIS A 48 -5.38 2.24 3.73
CA HIS A 48 -4.73 2.03 2.44
C HIS A 48 -5.77 1.63 1.39
N MET A 49 -5.79 2.31 0.24
CA MET A 49 -6.70 2.00 -0.86
C MET A 49 -5.95 1.83 -2.18
N VAL A 50 -6.39 0.88 -3.00
CA VAL A 50 -5.86 0.66 -4.35
C VAL A 50 -6.99 0.66 -5.36
N ASP A 51 -6.90 1.55 -6.36
CA ASP A 51 -7.79 1.57 -7.53
C ASP A 51 -7.28 0.58 -8.57
N LEU A 52 -7.82 -0.64 -8.56
CA LEU A 52 -7.41 -1.71 -9.49
C LEU A 52 -7.91 -1.46 -10.93
N ASP A 53 -9.07 -0.84 -11.12
CA ASP A 53 -9.53 -0.42 -12.46
C ASP A 53 -8.57 0.65 -13.03
N GLY A 54 -8.16 1.61 -12.20
CA GLY A 54 -7.15 2.62 -12.57
C GLY A 54 -5.79 2.00 -12.89
N ALA A 55 -5.36 1.01 -12.12
CA ALA A 55 -4.10 0.30 -12.36
C ALA A 55 -4.09 -0.44 -13.69
N LYS A 56 -5.19 -1.14 -14.01
CA LYS A 56 -5.35 -1.93 -15.23
C LYS A 56 -5.54 -1.08 -16.48
N GLU A 57 -6.48 -0.14 -16.45
CA GLU A 57 -6.99 0.55 -17.63
C GLU A 57 -6.67 2.04 -17.65
N GLY A 58 -6.13 2.60 -16.55
CA GLY A 58 -5.96 4.05 -16.37
C GLY A 58 -7.30 4.78 -16.21
N SER A 59 -8.38 4.05 -15.91
CA SER A 59 -9.73 4.61 -15.77
C SER A 59 -9.88 5.40 -14.45
N GLN A 60 -10.86 6.28 -14.39
CA GLN A 60 -11.24 7.00 -13.16
C GLN A 60 -12.51 6.42 -12.52
N LYS A 61 -12.82 5.18 -12.82
CA LYS A 61 -14.08 4.54 -12.45
C LYS A 61 -14.38 4.56 -10.96
N ASN A 62 -13.35 4.34 -10.13
CA ASN A 62 -13.49 4.31 -8.68
C ASN A 62 -13.31 5.68 -7.99
N PHE A 63 -13.16 6.78 -8.75
CA PHE A 63 -12.92 8.11 -8.19
C PHE A 63 -14.05 8.57 -7.25
N ASP A 64 -15.31 8.37 -7.66
CA ASP A 64 -16.47 8.71 -6.84
C ASP A 64 -16.57 7.83 -5.59
N VAL A 65 -16.12 6.58 -5.66
CA VAL A 65 -16.06 5.70 -4.49
C VAL A 65 -15.02 6.21 -3.49
N ILE A 66 -13.81 6.56 -3.96
CA ILE A 66 -12.74 7.13 -3.13
C ILE A 66 -13.22 8.41 -2.45
N LYS A 67 -13.92 9.29 -3.20
CA LYS A 67 -14.53 10.51 -2.66
C LYS A 67 -15.52 10.19 -1.53
N ARG A 68 -16.47 9.29 -1.76
CA ARG A 68 -17.46 8.90 -0.74
C ARG A 68 -16.80 8.28 0.50
N VAL A 69 -15.75 7.50 0.33
CA VAL A 69 -14.97 6.94 1.45
C VAL A 69 -14.33 8.09 2.23
N ARG A 70 -13.64 9.04 1.55
CA ARG A 70 -13.00 10.19 2.21
C ARG A 70 -14.00 11.04 3.02
N GLU A 71 -15.19 11.26 2.48
CA GLU A 71 -16.25 12.02 3.14
C GLU A 71 -16.86 11.29 4.36
N ALA A 72 -16.71 9.95 4.40
CA ALA A 72 -17.38 9.10 5.38
C ALA A 72 -16.53 8.76 6.61
N ILE A 73 -15.20 8.94 6.57
CA ILE A 73 -14.27 8.62 7.65
C ILE A 73 -13.36 9.81 7.95
N ASN A 74 -12.77 9.85 9.15
CA ASN A 74 -11.89 10.95 9.59
C ASN A 74 -10.40 10.56 9.58
N ILE A 75 -10.09 9.26 9.59
CA ILE A 75 -8.70 8.80 9.55
C ILE A 75 -8.06 9.13 8.19
N PRO A 76 -6.74 9.38 8.16
CA PRO A 76 -6.03 9.64 6.90
C PRO A 76 -6.09 8.45 5.95
N ILE A 77 -6.02 8.77 4.64
CA ILE A 77 -6.11 7.81 3.54
C ILE A 77 -4.90 7.94 2.64
N GLN A 78 -4.31 6.82 2.25
CA GLN A 78 -3.37 6.76 1.12
C GLN A 78 -3.98 5.96 -0.02
N VAL A 79 -3.81 6.47 -1.25
CA VAL A 79 -4.42 5.88 -2.46
C VAL A 79 -3.35 5.60 -3.51
N GLY A 80 -3.37 4.39 -4.05
CA GLY A 80 -2.58 3.96 -5.20
C GLY A 80 -3.47 3.41 -6.31
N GLY A 81 -2.84 3.01 -7.42
CA GLY A 81 -3.53 2.41 -8.56
C GLY A 81 -3.70 3.37 -9.74
N GLY A 82 -2.91 3.14 -10.79
CA GLY A 82 -3.03 3.83 -12.08
C GLY A 82 -2.68 5.32 -12.11
N ILE A 83 -1.97 5.83 -11.12
CA ILE A 83 -1.57 7.23 -11.04
C ILE A 83 -0.32 7.43 -11.90
N ARG A 84 -0.46 8.17 -13.02
CA ARG A 84 0.57 8.27 -14.06
C ARG A 84 0.98 9.71 -14.39
N ASP A 85 0.23 10.69 -13.90
CA ASP A 85 0.41 12.12 -14.19
C ASP A 85 0.07 12.98 -12.97
N GLU A 86 0.46 14.25 -13.04
CA GLU A 86 0.23 15.22 -11.98
C GLU A 86 -1.25 15.56 -11.79
N GLU A 87 -2.05 15.55 -12.86
CA GLU A 87 -3.47 15.87 -12.79
C GLU A 87 -4.18 14.90 -11.85
N ARG A 88 -3.87 13.59 -11.97
CA ARG A 88 -4.45 12.55 -11.09
C ARG A 88 -3.98 12.71 -9.63
N ILE A 89 -2.71 13.06 -9.41
CA ILE A 89 -2.19 13.38 -8.07
C ILE A 89 -2.99 14.53 -7.46
N ARG A 90 -3.10 15.65 -8.19
CA ARG A 90 -3.81 16.84 -7.73
C ARG A 90 -5.27 16.55 -7.42
N LEU A 91 -5.97 15.85 -8.30
CA LEU A 91 -7.39 15.47 -8.10
C LEU A 91 -7.60 14.68 -6.81
N LEU A 92 -6.73 13.71 -6.50
CA LEU A 92 -6.82 12.93 -5.26
C LEU A 92 -6.50 13.78 -4.03
N LEU A 93 -5.47 14.62 -4.08
CA LEU A 93 -5.12 15.50 -2.98
C LEU A 93 -6.21 16.57 -2.72
N ASP A 94 -6.84 17.09 -3.77
CA ASP A 94 -7.95 18.05 -3.67
C ASP A 94 -9.22 17.41 -3.05
N LEU A 95 -9.40 16.09 -3.21
CA LEU A 95 -10.43 15.34 -2.49
C LEU A 95 -10.14 15.21 -0.98
N GLY A 96 -8.95 15.52 -0.52
CA GLY A 96 -8.51 15.33 0.85
C GLY A 96 -7.88 13.96 1.13
N VAL A 97 -7.40 13.25 0.08
CA VAL A 97 -6.51 12.11 0.25
C VAL A 97 -5.17 12.61 0.79
N ASP A 98 -4.65 11.97 1.82
CA ASP A 98 -3.47 12.45 2.55
C ASP A 98 -2.17 12.11 1.84
N ARG A 99 -2.10 10.93 1.20
CA ARG A 99 -0.93 10.46 0.46
C ARG A 99 -1.34 9.77 -0.84
N VAL A 100 -0.55 10.00 -1.88
CA VAL A 100 -0.71 9.39 -3.21
C VAL A 100 0.45 8.44 -3.47
N ILE A 101 0.14 7.21 -3.89
CA ILE A 101 1.14 6.15 -4.08
C ILE A 101 1.43 5.98 -5.57
N LEU A 102 2.69 6.22 -5.95
CA LEU A 102 3.19 6.02 -7.31
C LEU A 102 3.92 4.67 -7.39
N GLY A 103 3.49 3.80 -8.29
CA GLY A 103 4.16 2.53 -8.60
C GLY A 103 4.95 2.63 -9.91
N THR A 104 4.47 1.99 -10.97
CA THR A 104 5.10 1.94 -12.30
C THR A 104 5.57 3.30 -12.83
N ALA A 105 4.82 4.37 -12.60
CA ALA A 105 5.19 5.71 -13.05
C ALA A 105 6.50 6.19 -12.41
N ALA A 106 6.70 5.91 -11.11
CA ALA A 106 7.93 6.24 -10.41
C ALA A 106 9.15 5.46 -10.93
N VAL A 107 8.96 4.17 -11.26
CA VAL A 107 10.04 3.33 -11.79
C VAL A 107 10.44 3.77 -13.21
N LYS A 108 9.47 4.08 -14.07
CA LYS A 108 9.70 4.37 -15.50
C LYS A 108 10.11 5.81 -15.78
N ASN A 109 9.77 6.75 -14.90
CA ASN A 109 10.00 8.18 -15.12
C ASN A 109 10.53 8.86 -13.85
N LEU A 110 11.82 8.67 -13.57
CA LEU A 110 12.48 9.31 -12.43
C LEU A 110 12.44 10.85 -12.47
N PRO A 111 12.58 11.53 -13.63
CA PRO A 111 12.38 12.99 -13.68
C PRO A 111 11.00 13.43 -13.23
N PHE A 112 9.94 12.75 -13.66
CA PHE A 112 8.58 12.99 -13.18
C PHE A 112 8.46 12.78 -11.66
N LEU A 113 9.03 11.67 -11.15
CA LEU A 113 9.03 11.42 -9.71
C LEU A 113 9.72 12.55 -8.94
N GLN A 114 10.90 13.03 -9.41
CA GLN A 114 11.61 14.11 -8.75
C GLN A 114 10.76 15.39 -8.70
N GLU A 115 10.14 15.76 -9.82
CA GLU A 115 9.24 16.91 -9.89
C GLU A 115 8.07 16.79 -8.89
N MET A 116 7.47 15.58 -8.77
CA MET A 116 6.36 15.34 -7.84
C MET A 116 6.81 15.37 -6.38
N LEU A 117 8.01 14.87 -6.08
CA LEU A 117 8.60 14.95 -4.74
C LEU A 117 8.90 16.41 -4.36
N ASP A 118 9.47 17.20 -5.27
CA ASP A 118 9.78 18.60 -5.04
C ASP A 118 8.50 19.44 -4.79
N LYS A 119 7.41 19.09 -5.47
CA LYS A 119 6.13 19.82 -5.41
C LYS A 119 5.23 19.41 -4.24
N TYR A 120 5.14 18.13 -3.96
CA TYR A 120 4.16 17.57 -3.01
C TYR A 120 4.80 16.95 -1.76
N GLY A 121 6.12 16.76 -1.74
CA GLY A 121 6.87 16.29 -0.57
C GLY A 121 6.35 14.98 -0.01
N ASP A 122 6.08 14.97 1.30
CA ASP A 122 5.66 13.77 2.06
C ASP A 122 4.28 13.22 1.65
N LYS A 123 3.53 13.92 0.80
CA LYS A 123 2.28 13.42 0.23
C LYS A 123 2.52 12.39 -0.88
N ILE A 124 3.74 12.31 -1.42
CA ILE A 124 4.12 11.28 -2.40
C ILE A 124 4.72 10.09 -1.67
N VAL A 125 4.15 8.93 -1.92
CA VAL A 125 4.65 7.62 -1.51
C VAL A 125 5.02 6.85 -2.77
N VAL A 126 6.06 6.06 -2.75
CA VAL A 126 6.38 5.14 -3.86
C VAL A 126 6.09 3.71 -3.42
N SER A 127 5.43 2.93 -4.28
CA SER A 127 5.33 1.49 -4.15
C SER A 127 6.42 0.82 -4.98
N VAL A 128 7.24 0.01 -4.33
CA VAL A 128 8.21 -0.90 -4.96
C VAL A 128 7.68 -2.31 -4.81
N ASP A 129 7.16 -2.84 -5.89
CA ASP A 129 6.67 -4.20 -5.98
C ASP A 129 7.82 -5.06 -6.48
N ALA A 130 8.23 -6.09 -5.72
CA ALA A 130 9.41 -6.88 -6.03
C ALA A 130 9.09 -8.37 -6.12
N LYS A 131 9.73 -9.04 -7.07
CA LYS A 131 9.75 -10.49 -7.20
C LYS A 131 11.19 -10.96 -7.29
N GLU A 132 11.55 -11.90 -6.42
CA GLU A 132 12.94 -12.46 -6.37
C GLU A 132 14.02 -11.36 -6.30
N GLY A 133 13.75 -10.27 -5.53
CA GLY A 133 14.66 -9.15 -5.36
C GLY A 133 14.75 -8.18 -6.55
N LYS A 134 13.93 -8.33 -7.57
CA LYS A 134 13.85 -7.43 -8.74
C LYS A 134 12.56 -6.64 -8.73
N VAL A 135 12.64 -5.37 -9.14
CA VAL A 135 11.48 -4.48 -9.25
C VAL A 135 10.59 -4.93 -10.41
N ALA A 136 9.31 -5.15 -10.12
CA ALA A 136 8.28 -5.44 -11.12
C ALA A 136 7.49 -4.17 -11.48
N THR A 137 6.98 -4.12 -12.70
CA THR A 137 6.17 -3.02 -13.23
C THR A 137 4.93 -3.54 -13.96
N HIS A 138 4.03 -2.65 -14.39
CA HIS A 138 2.81 -2.97 -15.15
C HIS A 138 1.90 -3.99 -14.45
N GLY A 139 1.58 -3.76 -13.17
CA GLY A 139 0.75 -4.69 -12.42
C GLY A 139 1.42 -6.07 -12.26
N TRP A 140 2.75 -6.05 -12.01
CA TRP A 140 3.58 -7.23 -11.71
C TRP A 140 3.90 -8.14 -12.91
N ILE A 141 3.63 -7.68 -14.14
CA ILE A 141 3.81 -8.48 -15.37
C ILE A 141 5.24 -8.41 -15.90
N GLU A 142 5.91 -7.25 -15.76
CA GLU A 142 7.23 -7.00 -16.32
C GLU A 142 8.30 -6.97 -15.23
N ASP A 143 9.36 -7.76 -15.38
CA ASP A 143 10.60 -7.62 -14.61
C ASP A 143 11.42 -6.47 -15.22
N SER A 144 11.76 -5.49 -14.39
CA SER A 144 12.58 -4.36 -14.82
C SER A 144 14.08 -4.68 -14.89
N GLY A 145 14.50 -5.80 -14.33
CA GLY A 145 15.92 -6.14 -14.13
C GLY A 145 16.62 -5.33 -13.02
N ILE A 146 15.94 -4.35 -12.43
CA ILE A 146 16.49 -3.47 -11.42
C ILE A 146 16.48 -4.18 -10.05
N ASP A 147 17.60 -4.16 -9.34
CA ASP A 147 17.65 -4.63 -7.95
C ASP A 147 16.79 -3.74 -7.06
N SER A 148 15.88 -4.36 -6.29
CA SER A 148 14.87 -3.63 -5.54
C SER A 148 15.46 -2.81 -4.39
N VAL A 149 16.49 -3.32 -3.70
CA VAL A 149 17.14 -2.60 -2.59
C VAL A 149 17.97 -1.42 -3.12
N GLU A 150 18.70 -1.60 -4.22
CA GLU A 150 19.44 -0.51 -4.86
C GLU A 150 18.48 0.56 -5.40
N PHE A 151 17.32 0.16 -5.89
CA PHE A 151 16.29 1.12 -6.30
C PHE A 151 15.74 1.92 -5.10
N VAL A 152 15.49 1.25 -3.96
CA VAL A 152 15.09 1.96 -2.71
C VAL A 152 16.13 2.98 -2.30
N LYS A 153 17.44 2.63 -2.32
CA LYS A 153 18.52 3.61 -2.02
C LYS A 153 18.49 4.80 -2.98
N LYS A 154 18.21 4.56 -4.26
CA LYS A 154 18.05 5.62 -5.25
C LYS A 154 16.87 6.54 -4.90
N LEU A 155 15.72 5.98 -4.53
CA LEU A 155 14.55 6.76 -4.13
C LEU A 155 14.83 7.64 -2.90
N ILE A 156 15.53 7.10 -1.91
CA ILE A 156 15.97 7.85 -0.71
C ILE A 156 16.86 9.03 -1.14
N SER A 157 17.83 8.81 -2.05
CA SER A 157 18.71 9.88 -2.55
C SER A 157 17.96 10.98 -3.30
N MET A 158 16.75 10.71 -3.80
CA MET A 158 15.84 11.67 -4.43
C MET A 158 14.97 12.43 -3.42
N GLY A 159 15.03 12.08 -2.12
CA GLY A 159 14.26 12.73 -1.06
C GLY A 159 12.95 12.03 -0.68
N LEU A 160 12.70 10.80 -1.17
CA LEU A 160 11.53 10.02 -0.76
C LEU A 160 11.55 9.78 0.75
N LYS A 161 10.40 9.97 1.42
CA LYS A 161 10.24 9.77 2.88
C LYS A 161 9.48 8.52 3.25
N THR A 162 8.56 8.06 2.41
CA THR A 162 7.71 6.90 2.69
C THR A 162 7.67 5.95 1.51
N LEU A 163 7.90 4.67 1.79
CA LEU A 163 7.95 3.58 0.82
C LEU A 163 6.94 2.50 1.20
N VAL A 164 6.14 2.04 0.25
CA VAL A 164 5.48 0.73 0.34
C VAL A 164 6.37 -0.28 -0.39
N TYR A 165 6.76 -1.34 0.29
CA TYR A 165 7.50 -2.43 -0.36
C TYR A 165 6.67 -3.71 -0.31
N THR A 166 6.33 -4.24 -1.50
CA THR A 166 5.51 -5.44 -1.66
C THR A 166 6.34 -6.60 -2.18
N ASP A 167 6.40 -7.70 -1.41
CA ASP A 167 6.85 -8.99 -1.96
C ASP A 167 5.68 -9.65 -2.70
N ILE A 168 5.72 -9.61 -4.04
CA ILE A 168 4.65 -10.12 -4.91
C ILE A 168 4.45 -11.63 -4.71
N ALA A 169 5.53 -12.38 -4.51
CA ALA A 169 5.45 -13.83 -4.35
C ALA A 169 4.68 -14.24 -3.07
N LYS A 170 4.58 -13.32 -2.11
CA LYS A 170 3.88 -13.54 -0.83
C LYS A 170 2.48 -12.91 -0.80
N ASP A 171 2.20 -11.96 -1.72
CA ASP A 171 0.93 -11.24 -1.68
C ASP A 171 -0.28 -12.15 -1.92
N GLY A 172 -1.25 -12.07 -1.03
CA GLY A 172 -2.48 -12.88 -1.07
C GLY A 172 -2.31 -14.38 -0.73
N MET A 173 -1.09 -14.86 -0.46
CA MET A 173 -0.79 -16.30 -0.25
C MET A 173 -1.04 -16.78 1.19
N MET A 174 -1.12 -15.87 2.16
CA MET A 174 -1.31 -16.22 3.59
C MET A 174 -0.20 -17.12 4.17
N GLU A 175 1.03 -17.00 3.64
CA GLU A 175 2.18 -17.85 4.03
C GLU A 175 3.21 -17.12 4.92
N GLY A 176 2.94 -15.89 5.28
CA GLY A 176 3.86 -14.99 5.97
C GLY A 176 4.61 -14.08 5.01
N THR A 177 5.20 -13.03 5.57
CA THR A 177 5.87 -11.98 4.80
C THR A 177 7.38 -12.19 4.70
N ASN A 178 8.07 -11.40 3.84
CA ASN A 178 9.50 -11.49 3.60
C ASN A 178 10.30 -10.64 4.60
N LEU A 179 10.50 -11.16 5.81
CA LEU A 179 11.19 -10.44 6.89
C LEU A 179 12.63 -10.05 6.54
N SER A 180 13.33 -10.86 5.74
CA SER A 180 14.74 -10.63 5.43
C SER A 180 14.97 -9.35 4.61
N VAL A 181 14.11 -9.03 3.65
CA VAL A 181 14.23 -7.80 2.87
C VAL A 181 13.85 -6.57 3.71
N TYR A 182 12.86 -6.71 4.58
CA TYR A 182 12.45 -5.61 5.48
C TYR A 182 13.55 -5.28 6.50
N GLU A 183 14.27 -6.28 7.02
CA GLU A 183 15.43 -6.03 7.88
C GLU A 183 16.52 -5.21 7.19
N ILE A 184 16.72 -5.41 5.87
CA ILE A 184 17.68 -4.62 5.09
C ILE A 184 17.17 -3.19 4.90
N ILE A 185 15.90 -3.02 4.51
CA ILE A 185 15.33 -1.71 4.19
C ILE A 185 15.13 -0.87 5.45
N ASN A 186 14.75 -1.45 6.59
CA ASN A 186 14.58 -0.73 7.86
C ASN A 186 15.89 -0.12 8.41
N LYS A 187 17.06 -0.56 7.91
CA LYS A 187 18.36 0.06 8.23
C LYS A 187 18.64 1.33 7.41
N LEU A 188 17.80 1.64 6.44
CA LEU A 188 17.89 2.83 5.61
C LEU A 188 16.98 3.94 6.19
N ASP A 189 17.29 5.20 5.87
CA ASP A 189 16.51 6.36 6.33
C ASP A 189 15.22 6.54 5.52
N ILE A 190 14.24 5.66 5.76
CA ILE A 190 12.96 5.63 5.07
C ILE A 190 11.84 5.09 5.97
N ASN A 191 10.65 5.67 5.90
CA ASN A 191 9.45 5.11 6.50
C ASN A 191 8.97 3.92 5.68
N LEU A 192 9.35 2.70 6.08
CA LEU A 192 8.95 1.47 5.39
C LEU A 192 7.54 1.04 5.80
N ILE A 193 6.67 0.85 4.82
CA ILE A 193 5.39 0.15 4.96
C ILE A 193 5.55 -1.22 4.30
N ALA A 194 5.58 -2.27 5.11
CA ALA A 194 5.68 -3.66 4.65
C ALA A 194 4.35 -4.12 4.01
N SER A 195 4.41 -4.78 2.86
CA SER A 195 3.27 -5.29 2.10
C SER A 195 3.56 -6.65 1.48
N GLY A 196 2.51 -7.46 1.33
CA GLY A 196 2.61 -8.82 0.79
C GLY A 196 2.82 -9.89 1.87
N GLY A 197 1.82 -10.77 2.03
CA GLY A 197 1.88 -11.96 2.84
C GLY A 197 1.71 -11.80 4.35
N VAL A 198 1.58 -10.60 4.90
CA VAL A 198 1.32 -10.40 6.33
C VAL A 198 0.02 -11.09 6.72
N SER A 199 0.12 -12.20 7.44
CA SER A 199 -1.01 -13.10 7.69
C SER A 199 -1.05 -13.75 9.06
N ARG A 200 0.01 -13.60 9.86
CA ARG A 200 0.13 -14.18 11.20
C ARG A 200 0.56 -13.10 12.19
N MET A 201 0.15 -13.27 13.45
CA MET A 201 0.57 -12.39 14.54
C MET A 201 2.10 -12.31 14.63
N TYR A 202 2.78 -13.43 14.43
CA TYR A 202 4.25 -13.51 14.36
C TYR A 202 4.86 -12.52 13.32
N ASP A 203 4.24 -12.38 12.15
CA ASP A 203 4.75 -11.45 11.13
C ASP A 203 4.75 -10.00 11.66
N ILE A 204 3.71 -9.62 12.40
CA ILE A 204 3.58 -8.29 13.02
C ILE A 204 4.59 -8.10 14.16
N GLU A 205 4.77 -9.12 15.01
CA GLU A 205 5.75 -9.08 16.11
C GLU A 205 7.18 -8.91 15.61
N GLU A 206 7.55 -9.59 14.51
CA GLU A 206 8.88 -9.44 13.91
C GLU A 206 9.06 -8.05 13.26
N LEU A 207 8.04 -7.53 12.57
CA LEU A 207 8.07 -6.17 12.02
C LEU A 207 8.19 -5.11 13.13
N LEU A 208 7.53 -5.30 14.27
CA LEU A 208 7.67 -4.43 15.44
C LEU A 208 9.09 -4.44 15.99
N LYS A 209 9.73 -5.61 16.13
CA LYS A 209 11.13 -5.74 16.59
C LYS A 209 12.13 -5.05 15.67
N MET A 210 11.79 -4.90 14.39
CA MET A 210 12.59 -4.21 13.37
C MET A 210 12.35 -2.70 13.32
N ASP A 211 11.49 -2.14 14.18
CA ASP A 211 11.10 -0.73 14.16
C ASP A 211 10.44 -0.32 12.84
N THR A 212 9.73 -1.24 12.18
CA THR A 212 9.07 -0.98 10.90
C THR A 212 8.00 0.11 11.08
N TYR A 213 8.00 1.12 10.19
CA TYR A 213 7.05 2.24 10.26
C TYR A 213 5.60 1.77 10.17
N GLY A 214 5.29 0.82 9.27
CA GLY A 214 3.94 0.31 9.12
C GLY A 214 3.83 -1.00 8.37
N ALA A 215 2.65 -1.62 8.43
CA ALA A 215 2.33 -2.84 7.69
C ALA A 215 0.93 -2.75 7.06
N ILE A 216 0.84 -3.07 5.78
CA ILE A 216 -0.44 -3.23 5.07
C ILE A 216 -0.96 -4.64 5.34
N VAL A 217 -2.18 -4.71 5.89
CA VAL A 217 -2.86 -5.98 6.17
C VAL A 217 -4.18 -6.00 5.40
N GLY A 218 -4.27 -6.91 4.47
CA GLY A 218 -5.44 -7.07 3.60
C GLY A 218 -6.17 -8.36 3.83
N LYS A 219 -5.89 -9.38 3.02
CA LYS A 219 -6.60 -10.67 2.98
C LYS A 219 -6.74 -11.32 4.36
N ALA A 220 -5.73 -11.22 5.21
CA ALA A 220 -5.73 -11.81 6.55
C ALA A 220 -6.84 -11.27 7.46
N ILE A 221 -7.18 -9.97 7.36
CA ILE A 221 -8.29 -9.38 8.11
C ILE A 221 -9.63 -9.89 7.55
N TYR A 222 -9.80 -9.86 6.23
CA TYR A 222 -11.04 -10.31 5.60
C TYR A 222 -11.32 -11.80 5.81
N ALA A 223 -10.28 -12.62 5.80
CA ALA A 223 -10.37 -14.05 6.06
C ALA A 223 -10.52 -14.41 7.55
N GLY A 224 -10.49 -13.42 8.44
CA GLY A 224 -10.56 -13.64 9.89
C GLY A 224 -9.33 -14.29 10.51
N ALA A 225 -8.21 -14.36 9.76
CA ALA A 225 -6.94 -14.89 10.28
C ALA A 225 -6.26 -13.92 11.24
N LEU A 226 -6.50 -12.62 11.06
CA LEU A 226 -6.04 -11.55 11.94
C LEU A 226 -7.20 -10.64 12.31
N ASN A 227 -7.25 -10.24 13.59
CA ASN A 227 -8.23 -9.27 14.10
C ASN A 227 -7.58 -7.88 14.14
N LEU A 228 -8.18 -6.89 13.47
CA LEU A 228 -7.61 -5.54 13.36
C LEU A 228 -7.45 -4.85 14.72
N GLU A 229 -8.42 -4.98 15.62
CA GLU A 229 -8.35 -4.36 16.96
C GLU A 229 -7.20 -4.95 17.80
N GLU A 230 -6.97 -6.27 17.68
CA GLU A 230 -5.85 -6.94 18.37
C GLU A 230 -4.51 -6.48 17.82
N LEU A 231 -4.39 -6.34 16.50
CA LEU A 231 -3.18 -5.81 15.85
C LEU A 231 -2.85 -4.40 16.33
N ILE A 232 -3.84 -3.52 16.37
CA ILE A 232 -3.66 -2.14 16.82
C ILE A 232 -3.25 -2.10 18.29
N LYS A 233 -3.92 -2.88 19.15
CA LYS A 233 -3.56 -2.99 20.59
C LYS A 233 -2.13 -3.48 20.77
N LEU A 234 -1.70 -4.47 19.98
CA LEU A 234 -0.32 -4.97 20.02
C LEU A 234 0.67 -3.86 19.69
N CYS A 235 0.44 -3.13 18.60
CA CYS A 235 1.30 -2.01 18.19
C CYS A 235 1.34 -0.90 19.25
N ASP A 236 0.19 -0.48 19.79
CA ASP A 236 0.11 0.59 20.80
C ASP A 236 0.76 0.21 22.14
N ASN A 237 0.83 -1.08 22.45
CA ASN A 237 1.49 -1.56 23.65
C ASN A 237 3.01 -1.75 23.48
N TYR A 238 3.47 -1.94 22.26
CA TYR A 238 4.91 -2.12 21.97
C TYR A 238 5.67 -0.79 22.08
N ASP A 239 5.02 0.32 21.77
CA ASP A 239 5.60 1.67 21.80
C ASP A 239 5.67 2.28 23.22
N LYS A 240 5.31 1.50 24.28
CA LYS A 240 5.38 1.88 25.69
C LYS A 240 6.53 1.19 26.40
#